data_c36e8232f01a61b3b6c89511719bfa0c
#
_entry.id   c36e8232f01a61b3b6c89511719bfa0c
#
_cell.length_a   1.000
_cell.length_b   1.000
_cell.length_c   1.000
_cell.angle_alpha   90.00
_cell.angle_beta   90.00
_cell.angle_gamma   90.00
#
_symmetry.space_group_name_H-M   'P 1'
#
loop_
_entity.id
_entity.type
_entity.pdbx_description
1 polymer ?
#
loop_
_entity_poly.entity_id
_entity_poly.type
_entity_poly.pdbx_seq_one_letter_code
_entity_poly.pdbx_strand_id
1 'polypeptide(L)'
;MCNAIKTLTEKYPEVDFVYPMHLNPNVRKPIHEVFGKDLSDLDNMFFIEPLEYLVFVSLMEKSSIVLTDSGGIQEEAPGLGKPVLVMRNTTERPEALDAGTVKLVGTDYDKIVGEVSRLLDDETYYNQMSHAVNPYGDGLACERIVSTFI
;
A
#
# COMPACT_ATOMS: atom_id res chain seq x y z
N MET A 1 12.51 -2.73 -6.08
CA MET A 1 11.21 -2.03 -5.95
C MET A 1 10.85 -1.26 -7.21
N CYS A 2 11.52 -0.18 -7.61
CA CYS A 2 11.12 0.64 -8.78
C CYS A 2 10.95 -0.16 -10.09
N ASN A 3 11.84 -1.10 -10.40
CA ASN A 3 11.69 -1.98 -11.57
C ASN A 3 10.45 -2.88 -11.50
N ALA A 4 10.08 -3.36 -10.30
CA ALA A 4 8.86 -4.16 -10.13
C ALA A 4 7.61 -3.32 -10.40
N ILE A 5 7.57 -2.08 -9.88
CA ILE A 5 6.48 -1.13 -10.15
C ILE A 5 6.39 -0.82 -11.64
N LYS A 6 7.52 -0.54 -12.30
CA LYS A 6 7.54 -0.30 -13.75
C LYS A 6 6.99 -1.48 -14.55
N THR A 7 7.40 -2.69 -14.22
CA THR A 7 6.85 -3.90 -14.86
C THR A 7 5.35 -4.03 -14.65
N LEU A 8 4.85 -3.69 -13.46
CA LEU A 8 3.41 -3.73 -13.18
C LEU A 8 2.64 -2.68 -13.99
N THR A 9 3.16 -1.47 -14.14
CA THR A 9 2.51 -0.44 -14.97
C THR A 9 2.46 -0.85 -16.45
N GLU A 10 3.51 -1.50 -16.96
CA GLU A 10 3.54 -2.03 -18.32
C GLU A 10 2.60 -3.25 -18.51
N LYS A 11 2.47 -4.09 -17.48
CA LYS A 11 1.62 -5.30 -17.50
C LYS A 11 0.13 -4.97 -17.39
N TYR A 12 -0.24 -3.92 -16.66
CA TYR A 12 -1.62 -3.51 -16.38
C TYR A 12 -1.87 -2.07 -16.85
N PRO A 13 -1.93 -1.82 -18.16
CA PRO A 13 -2.10 -0.46 -18.69
C PRO A 13 -3.45 0.17 -18.33
N GLU A 14 -4.44 -0.64 -17.92
CA GLU A 14 -5.77 -0.19 -17.45
C GLU A 14 -5.81 0.17 -15.98
N VAL A 15 -4.73 -0.05 -15.23
CA VAL A 15 -4.62 0.26 -13.79
C VAL A 15 -3.78 1.50 -13.59
N ASP A 16 -4.31 2.46 -12.88
CA ASP A 16 -3.58 3.67 -12.48
C ASP A 16 -2.71 3.40 -11.25
N PHE A 17 -1.44 3.77 -11.33
CA PHE A 17 -0.47 3.70 -10.25
C PHE A 17 -0.18 5.11 -9.76
N VAL A 18 -0.56 5.41 -8.52
CA VAL A 18 -0.33 6.73 -7.92
C VAL A 18 0.74 6.61 -6.84
N TYR A 19 1.83 7.36 -6.99
CA TYR A 19 2.97 7.30 -6.08
C TYR A 19 3.28 8.67 -5.47
N PRO A 20 2.79 8.95 -4.25
CA PRO A 20 3.24 10.11 -3.47
C PRO A 20 4.73 9.95 -3.12
N MET A 21 5.58 10.78 -3.70
CA MET A 21 7.03 10.65 -3.56
C MET A 21 7.52 11.37 -2.31
N HIS A 22 8.18 10.64 -1.42
CA HIS A 22 8.88 11.27 -0.30
C HIS A 22 9.96 12.25 -0.79
N LEU A 23 10.13 13.37 -0.06
CA LEU A 23 11.08 14.43 -0.45
C LEU A 23 12.55 14.01 -0.38
N ASN A 24 12.86 12.90 0.29
CA ASN A 24 14.25 12.41 0.46
C ASN A 24 14.88 12.09 -0.91
N PRO A 25 16.06 12.66 -1.22
CA PRO A 25 16.77 12.37 -2.47
C PRO A 25 17.08 10.88 -2.68
N ASN A 26 17.26 10.11 -1.61
CA ASN A 26 17.50 8.67 -1.68
C ASN A 26 16.26 7.87 -2.18
N VAL A 27 15.07 8.47 -2.12
CA VAL A 27 13.86 7.92 -2.72
C VAL A 27 13.72 8.38 -4.16
N ARG A 28 13.88 9.67 -4.40
CA ARG A 28 13.68 10.28 -5.73
C ARG A 28 14.70 9.83 -6.76
N LYS A 29 15.98 9.69 -6.38
CA LYS A 29 17.04 9.30 -7.31
C LYS A 29 16.79 7.95 -7.99
N PRO A 30 16.51 6.84 -7.29
CA PRO A 30 16.18 5.56 -7.92
C PRO A 30 14.93 5.63 -8.81
N ILE A 31 13.95 6.46 -8.46
CA ILE A 31 12.73 6.66 -9.27
C ILE A 31 13.12 7.29 -10.62
N HIS A 32 13.89 8.39 -10.62
CA HIS A 32 14.34 9.03 -11.85
C HIS A 32 15.28 8.14 -12.70
N GLU A 33 16.06 7.26 -12.07
CA GLU A 33 16.90 6.29 -12.77
C GLU A 33 16.08 5.25 -13.54
N VAL A 34 14.92 4.84 -13.02
CA VAL A 34 14.07 3.79 -13.61
C VAL A 34 13.01 4.36 -14.54
N PHE A 35 12.39 5.48 -14.17
CA PHE A 35 11.24 6.07 -14.87
C PHE A 35 11.59 7.28 -15.75
N GLY A 36 12.89 7.64 -15.83
CA GLY A 36 13.33 8.81 -16.58
C GLY A 36 13.22 10.12 -15.80
N LYS A 37 13.87 11.17 -16.33
CA LYS A 37 13.95 12.47 -15.64
C LYS A 37 12.61 13.17 -15.53
N ASP A 38 11.79 13.05 -16.57
CA ASP A 38 10.53 13.79 -16.68
C ASP A 38 9.35 13.06 -16.04
N LEU A 39 9.52 11.78 -15.64
CA LEU A 39 8.50 10.93 -14.99
C LEU A 39 7.17 10.85 -15.77
N SER A 40 7.21 11.03 -17.10
CA SER A 40 6.04 11.10 -17.96
C SER A 40 5.98 10.01 -19.03
N ASP A 41 6.86 9.01 -18.94
CA ASP A 41 7.00 7.97 -19.97
C ASP A 41 5.86 6.93 -19.95
N LEU A 42 5.05 6.90 -18.88
CA LEU A 42 3.96 5.95 -18.71
C LEU A 42 2.63 6.69 -18.41
N ASP A 43 1.63 6.45 -19.22
CA ASP A 43 0.32 7.15 -19.14
C ASP A 43 -0.47 6.80 -17.87
N ASN A 44 -0.19 5.65 -17.25
CA ASN A 44 -0.87 5.14 -16.06
C ASN A 44 -0.02 5.19 -14.78
N MET A 45 1.12 5.91 -14.79
CA MET A 45 1.99 6.10 -13.61
C MET A 45 2.03 7.56 -13.21
N PHE A 46 1.50 7.88 -12.05
CA PHE A 46 1.36 9.25 -11.55
C PHE A 46 2.28 9.48 -10.35
N PHE A 47 3.38 10.18 -10.55
CA PHE A 47 4.26 10.64 -9.47
C PHE A 47 3.75 11.98 -8.96
N ILE A 48 3.41 12.04 -7.68
CA ILE A 48 2.88 13.25 -7.05
C ILE A 48 3.70 13.66 -5.85
N GLU A 49 3.61 14.91 -5.44
CA GLU A 49 4.20 15.39 -4.21
C GLU A 49 3.48 14.79 -2.98
N PRO A 50 4.15 14.76 -1.80
CA PRO A 50 3.52 14.30 -0.57
C PRO A 50 2.22 15.05 -0.30
N LEU A 51 1.20 14.32 0.13
CA LEU A 51 -0.14 14.84 0.37
C LEU A 51 -0.35 15.17 1.85
N GLU A 52 -1.18 16.15 2.13
CA GLU A 52 -1.75 16.35 3.46
C GLU A 52 -2.57 15.12 3.88
N TYR A 53 -2.62 14.86 5.20
CA TYR A 53 -3.15 13.60 5.73
C TYR A 53 -4.56 13.25 5.23
N LEU A 54 -5.52 14.18 5.28
CA LEU A 54 -6.89 13.92 4.86
C LEU A 54 -7.00 13.60 3.35
N VAL A 55 -6.20 14.27 2.53
CA VAL A 55 -6.14 14.02 1.09
C VAL A 55 -5.52 12.64 0.82
N PHE A 56 -4.49 12.29 1.58
CA PHE A 56 -3.84 10.98 1.50
C PHE A 56 -4.78 9.84 1.90
N VAL A 57 -5.55 9.99 2.99
CA VAL A 57 -6.57 9.02 3.40
C VAL A 57 -7.64 8.86 2.33
N SER A 58 -8.11 9.97 1.73
CA SER A 58 -9.08 9.91 0.62
C SER A 58 -8.52 9.19 -0.61
N LEU A 59 -7.23 9.35 -0.90
CA LEU A 59 -6.57 8.61 -1.98
C LEU A 59 -6.52 7.10 -1.66
N MET A 60 -6.14 6.72 -0.43
CA MET A 60 -6.16 5.31 0.01
C MET A 60 -7.56 4.71 -0.06
N GLU A 61 -8.58 5.45 0.35
CA GLU A 61 -9.99 5.00 0.30
C GLU A 61 -10.43 4.68 -1.14
N LYS A 62 -9.95 5.44 -2.11
CA LYS A 62 -10.25 5.24 -3.54
C LYS A 62 -9.36 4.20 -4.21
N SER A 63 -8.24 3.83 -3.60
CA SER A 63 -7.35 2.81 -4.15
C SER A 63 -7.93 1.40 -3.99
N SER A 64 -7.53 0.47 -4.85
CA SER A 64 -7.87 -0.95 -4.71
C SER A 64 -6.83 -1.69 -3.87
N ILE A 65 -5.56 -1.40 -4.06
CA ILE A 65 -4.42 -2.06 -3.40
C ILE A 65 -3.47 -0.99 -2.87
N VAL A 66 -2.88 -1.23 -1.72
CA VAL A 66 -1.84 -0.36 -1.16
C VAL A 66 -0.51 -1.10 -1.09
N LEU A 67 0.50 -0.58 -1.77
CA LEU A 67 1.88 -1.06 -1.74
C LEU A 67 2.72 -0.03 -0.98
N THR A 68 3.30 -0.43 0.16
CA THR A 68 3.92 0.52 1.09
C THR A 68 5.14 -0.05 1.80
N ASP A 69 6.01 0.81 2.32
CA ASP A 69 7.06 0.47 3.28
C ASP A 69 6.83 1.12 4.66
N SER A 70 5.70 1.83 4.83
CA SER A 70 5.34 2.56 6.05
C SER A 70 4.69 1.65 7.09
N GLY A 71 5.09 1.81 8.38
CA GLY A 71 4.45 1.13 9.50
C GLY A 71 3.01 1.59 9.75
N GLY A 72 2.75 2.90 9.72
CA GLY A 72 1.41 3.47 9.97
C GLY A 72 0.37 3.03 8.95
N ILE A 73 0.74 2.93 7.68
CA ILE A 73 -0.17 2.52 6.61
C ILE A 73 -0.65 1.06 6.80
N GLN A 74 0.17 0.22 7.45
CA GLN A 74 -0.22 -1.16 7.80
C GLN A 74 -1.39 -1.22 8.79
N GLU A 75 -1.63 -0.15 9.55
CA GLU A 75 -2.76 -0.03 10.48
C GLU A 75 -3.97 0.65 9.81
N GLU A 76 -3.72 1.69 9.04
CA GLU A 76 -4.77 2.56 8.49
C GLU A 76 -5.45 1.96 7.25
N ALA A 77 -4.70 1.44 6.28
CA ALA A 77 -5.27 0.95 5.03
C ALA A 77 -6.17 -0.30 5.21
N PRO A 78 -5.86 -1.28 6.10
CA PRO A 78 -6.79 -2.36 6.41
C PRO A 78 -8.12 -1.87 7.01
N GLY A 79 -8.11 -0.78 7.78
CA GLY A 79 -9.32 -0.13 8.29
C GLY A 79 -10.26 0.38 7.20
N LEU A 80 -9.71 0.66 6.01
CA LEU A 80 -10.46 1.05 4.82
C LEU A 80 -10.82 -0.15 3.91
N GLY A 81 -10.58 -1.38 4.36
CA GLY A 81 -10.83 -2.59 3.58
C GLY A 81 -9.89 -2.77 2.39
N LYS A 82 -8.66 -2.27 2.49
CA LYS A 82 -7.67 -2.34 1.40
C LYS A 82 -6.63 -3.44 1.68
N PRO A 83 -6.39 -4.36 0.73
CA PRO A 83 -5.24 -5.25 0.79
C PRO A 83 -3.93 -4.44 0.83
N VAL A 84 -3.03 -4.79 1.75
CA VAL A 84 -1.76 -4.10 1.93
C VAL A 84 -0.60 -5.04 1.67
N LEU A 85 0.28 -4.66 0.75
CA LEU A 85 1.55 -5.31 0.48
C LEU A 85 2.69 -4.46 1.04
N VAL A 86 3.49 -5.04 1.92
CA VAL A 86 4.55 -4.32 2.62
C VAL A 86 5.90 -4.68 2.03
N MET A 87 6.60 -3.68 1.51
CA MET A 87 7.94 -3.80 0.90
C MET A 87 9.04 -3.83 1.96
N ARG A 88 8.85 -4.67 2.99
CA ARG A 88 9.82 -4.94 4.06
C ARG A 88 9.98 -6.44 4.26
N ASN A 89 11.12 -6.86 4.80
CA ASN A 89 11.37 -8.26 5.17
C ASN A 89 10.78 -8.60 6.55
N THR A 90 10.58 -7.60 7.39
CA THR A 90 10.01 -7.73 8.73
C THR A 90 9.01 -6.59 8.97
N THR A 91 8.12 -6.81 9.93
CA THR A 91 7.21 -5.76 10.42
C THR A 91 7.17 -5.78 11.94
N GLU A 92 6.96 -4.61 12.50
CA GLU A 92 6.61 -4.40 13.91
C GLU A 92 5.09 -4.55 14.17
N ARG A 93 4.35 -5.03 13.19
CA ARG A 93 2.88 -5.22 13.19
C ARG A 93 2.50 -6.67 12.88
N PRO A 94 2.93 -7.65 13.71
CA PRO A 94 2.65 -9.07 13.46
C PRO A 94 1.16 -9.39 13.43
N GLU A 95 0.33 -8.65 14.17
CA GLU A 95 -1.12 -8.85 14.24
C GLU A 95 -1.80 -8.69 12.87
N ALA A 96 -1.31 -7.78 12.03
CA ALA A 96 -1.84 -7.58 10.68
C ALA A 96 -1.52 -8.74 9.75
N LEU A 97 -0.34 -9.37 9.92
CA LEU A 97 0.01 -10.59 9.19
C LEU A 97 -0.88 -11.76 9.60
N ASP A 98 -1.05 -11.96 10.90
CA ASP A 98 -1.87 -13.05 11.46
C ASP A 98 -3.35 -12.89 11.08
N ALA A 99 -3.83 -11.66 11.03
CA ALA A 99 -5.18 -11.33 10.57
C ALA A 99 -5.37 -11.49 9.05
N GLY A 100 -4.28 -11.53 8.27
CA GLY A 100 -4.32 -11.64 6.81
C GLY A 100 -4.67 -10.35 6.07
N THR A 101 -4.68 -9.20 6.75
CA THR A 101 -4.93 -7.89 6.13
C THR A 101 -3.70 -7.32 5.42
N VAL A 102 -2.52 -7.79 5.81
CA VAL A 102 -1.21 -7.34 5.33
C VAL A 102 -0.36 -8.52 4.91
N LYS A 103 0.45 -8.36 3.87
CA LYS A 103 1.44 -9.35 3.43
C LYS A 103 2.80 -8.72 3.19
N LEU A 104 3.86 -9.36 3.72
CA LEU A 104 5.25 -8.94 3.46
C LEU A 104 5.72 -9.46 2.10
N VAL A 105 6.14 -8.55 1.24
CA VAL A 105 6.72 -8.86 -0.08
C VAL A 105 8.22 -8.54 -0.15
N GLY A 106 8.76 -7.89 0.88
CA GLY A 106 10.15 -7.47 0.90
C GLY A 106 10.47 -6.48 -0.21
N THR A 107 11.75 -6.41 -0.56
CA THR A 107 12.22 -5.64 -1.72
C THR A 107 12.43 -6.54 -2.95
N ASP A 108 11.94 -7.77 -2.87
CA ASP A 108 12.08 -8.80 -3.89
C ASP A 108 11.19 -8.50 -5.10
N TYR A 109 11.82 -8.47 -6.29
CA TYR A 109 11.13 -8.14 -7.53
C TYR A 109 10.01 -9.12 -7.87
N ASP A 110 10.28 -10.42 -7.81
CA ASP A 110 9.33 -11.45 -8.22
C ASP A 110 8.15 -11.53 -7.25
N LYS A 111 8.40 -11.35 -5.96
CA LYS A 111 7.34 -11.31 -4.95
C LYS A 111 6.43 -10.08 -5.12
N ILE A 112 7.00 -8.89 -5.35
CA ILE A 112 6.20 -7.68 -5.57
C ILE A 112 5.32 -7.86 -6.80
N VAL A 113 5.92 -8.24 -7.95
CA VAL A 113 5.16 -8.43 -9.19
C VAL A 113 4.12 -9.53 -9.05
N GLY A 114 4.48 -10.66 -8.45
CA GLY A 114 3.59 -11.82 -8.28
C GLY A 114 2.40 -11.52 -7.38
N GLU A 115 2.62 -10.87 -6.22
CA GLU A 115 1.54 -10.61 -5.27
C GLU A 115 0.61 -9.48 -5.73
N VAL A 116 1.13 -8.42 -6.34
CA VAL A 116 0.27 -7.38 -6.94
C VAL A 116 -0.54 -7.97 -8.09
N SER A 117 0.08 -8.75 -8.98
CA SER A 117 -0.63 -9.43 -10.06
C SER A 117 -1.73 -10.35 -9.52
N ARG A 118 -1.44 -11.12 -8.48
CA ARG A 118 -2.42 -12.00 -7.88
C ARG A 118 -3.62 -11.25 -7.31
N LEU A 119 -3.40 -10.11 -6.66
CA LEU A 119 -4.49 -9.26 -6.15
C LEU A 119 -5.32 -8.64 -7.28
N LEU A 120 -4.73 -8.35 -8.44
CA LEU A 120 -5.44 -7.80 -9.60
C LEU A 120 -6.19 -8.88 -10.39
N ASP A 121 -5.63 -10.09 -10.49
CA ASP A 121 -6.11 -11.16 -11.38
C ASP A 121 -7.05 -12.16 -10.65
N ASP A 122 -7.01 -12.26 -9.30
CA ASP A 122 -7.77 -13.22 -8.48
C ASP A 122 -8.69 -12.49 -7.49
N GLU A 123 -9.95 -12.33 -7.87
CA GLU A 123 -10.98 -11.69 -7.05
C GLU A 123 -11.18 -12.40 -5.71
N THR A 124 -11.05 -13.73 -5.68
CA THR A 124 -11.19 -14.50 -4.43
C THR A 124 -10.08 -14.15 -3.45
N TYR A 125 -8.86 -14.07 -3.94
CA TYR A 125 -7.71 -13.69 -3.13
C TYR A 125 -7.81 -12.23 -2.67
N TYR A 126 -8.20 -11.33 -3.56
CA TYR A 126 -8.48 -9.93 -3.20
C TYR A 126 -9.50 -9.84 -2.07
N ASN A 127 -10.64 -10.52 -2.21
CA ASN A 127 -11.71 -10.51 -1.22
C ASN A 127 -11.29 -11.10 0.13
N GLN A 128 -10.43 -12.12 0.15
CA GLN A 128 -9.89 -12.66 1.39
C GLN A 128 -9.10 -11.61 2.18
N MET A 129 -8.26 -10.81 1.52
CA MET A 129 -7.48 -9.77 2.18
C MET A 129 -8.32 -8.54 2.55
N SER A 130 -9.17 -8.08 1.64
CA SER A 130 -9.97 -6.85 1.82
C SER A 130 -11.05 -6.99 2.89
N HIS A 131 -11.57 -8.20 3.11
CA HIS A 131 -12.59 -8.50 4.12
C HIS A 131 -12.02 -9.12 5.40
N ALA A 132 -10.70 -9.28 5.51
CA ALA A 132 -10.06 -9.74 6.73
C ALA A 132 -10.31 -8.74 7.89
N VAL A 133 -10.49 -9.27 9.08
CA VAL A 133 -10.81 -8.44 10.25
C VAL A 133 -9.60 -7.58 10.63
N ASN A 134 -9.79 -6.27 10.67
CA ASN A 134 -8.74 -5.34 11.11
C ASN A 134 -8.41 -5.57 12.60
N PRO A 135 -7.18 -5.95 12.96
CA PRO A 135 -6.81 -6.25 14.34
C PRO A 135 -6.63 -5.00 15.21
N TYR A 136 -6.55 -3.81 14.60
CA TYR A 136 -6.22 -2.56 15.31
C TYR A 136 -7.42 -1.84 15.91
N GLY A 137 -8.61 -2.39 15.77
CA GLY A 137 -9.79 -1.95 16.48
C GLY A 137 -10.98 -1.57 15.58
N ASP A 138 -12.06 -1.22 16.26
CA ASP A 138 -13.38 -0.91 15.69
C ASP A 138 -13.79 0.56 15.89
N GLY A 139 -12.86 1.40 16.34
CA GLY A 139 -13.12 2.83 16.61
C GLY A 139 -13.74 3.11 18.00
N LEU A 140 -14.05 2.09 18.79
CA LEU A 140 -14.73 2.24 20.10
C LEU A 140 -13.78 2.32 21.30
N ALA A 141 -12.48 2.48 21.09
CA ALA A 141 -11.49 2.49 22.16
C ALA A 141 -11.75 3.62 23.20
N CYS A 142 -12.09 4.82 22.73
CA CYS A 142 -12.38 5.96 23.63
C CYS A 142 -13.60 5.67 24.52
N GLU A 143 -14.65 5.07 23.99
CA GLU A 143 -15.86 4.73 24.77
C GLU A 143 -15.53 3.68 25.84
N ARG A 144 -14.74 2.65 25.48
CA ARG A 144 -14.29 1.61 26.42
C ARG A 144 -13.44 2.19 27.52
N ILE A 145 -12.50 3.09 27.19
CA ILE A 145 -11.66 3.76 28.20
C ILE A 145 -12.52 4.59 29.14
N VAL A 146 -13.40 5.42 28.63
CA VAL A 146 -14.27 6.27 29.45
C VAL A 146 -15.16 5.41 30.37
N SER A 147 -15.74 4.32 29.87
CA SER A 147 -16.62 3.44 30.65
C SER A 147 -15.90 2.75 31.83
N THR A 148 -14.56 2.68 31.84
CA THR A 148 -13.82 2.13 32.98
C THR A 148 -13.67 3.12 34.14
N PHE A 149 -13.98 4.39 33.93
CA PHE A 149 -13.85 5.45 34.94
C PHE A 149 -15.22 5.91 35.53
N ILE A 150 -16.31 5.35 35.03
CA ILE A 150 -17.68 5.61 35.49
C ILE A 150 -18.21 4.39 36.19
#